data_a4527748f73ff37d620e93a824a19259
#
_entry.id   a4527748f73ff37d620e93a824a19259
#
_cell.length_a   1.000
_cell.length_b   1.000
_cell.length_c   1.000
_cell.angle_alpha   90.00
_cell.angle_beta   90.00
_cell.angle_gamma   90.00
#
_symmetry.space_group_name_H-M   'P 1'
#
loop_
_entity.id
_entity.type
_entity.pdbx_description
1 polymer ?
#
loop_
_entity_poly.entity_id
_entity_poly.type
_entity_poly.pdbx_seq_one_letter_code
_entity_poly.pdbx_strand_id
1 'polypeptide(L)'
;MIRKEYNIYRSEAASFDEALSELLAAMVGAEREIVRIVLFGAPKDNVEYGEQRTLFEQRCRTHFGEYVPMLSYVAQAPLRYSLAAEVTTISREDAKHIVRHGDYITLGDEILSAGIYAPLEKNVAQQAEQIFARVAEILSAEGVSISDIVRQWNYIERITHMADEGQHYQLFNDARSHFYQGCQWHNGYPAATGIGTQAGGVTVLFDAVKSSASHSKAVDNPLQVSAHAYSQQVLINNTEAHKTTPKFERARYMCGEDASVYISGTAAIRGEESCSEDAVGQTRLTMENIDYLISEENLVKSGVAEPEKMAYASLRAYLKYREDLEQVVEWMDGNYPAVDVLYLWADICREELLIEIEGIAKQVN
;
A
#
# COMPACT_ATOMS: atom_id res chain seq x y z
N MET A 1 -2.13 11.25 -17.13
CA MET A 1 -2.63 10.15 -16.27
C MET A 1 -4.09 10.36 -15.96
N ILE A 2 -4.82 9.29 -15.68
CA ILE A 2 -6.25 9.34 -15.36
C ILE A 2 -6.46 9.84 -13.93
N ARG A 3 -7.42 10.74 -13.74
CA ARG A 3 -7.76 11.30 -12.42
C ARG A 3 -8.44 10.25 -11.56
N LYS A 4 -7.80 9.88 -10.47
CA LYS A 4 -8.31 8.93 -9.46
C LYS A 4 -8.82 9.69 -8.24
N GLU A 5 -9.90 9.21 -7.62
CA GLU A 5 -10.35 9.65 -6.30
C GLU A 5 -10.37 8.46 -5.35
N TYR A 6 -10.17 8.74 -4.07
CA TYR A 6 -10.04 7.75 -3.02
C TYR A 6 -11.06 8.02 -1.94
N ASN A 7 -11.83 6.99 -1.58
CA ASN A 7 -12.88 7.08 -0.58
C ASN A 7 -12.77 5.93 0.40
N ILE A 8 -13.03 6.17 1.67
CA ILE A 8 -13.03 5.16 2.70
C ILE A 8 -14.45 4.92 3.17
N TYR A 9 -14.92 3.67 3.08
CA TYR A 9 -16.21 3.21 3.58
C TYR A 9 -15.99 2.35 4.81
N ARG A 10 -16.87 2.46 5.82
CA ARG A 10 -16.75 1.79 7.12
C ARG A 10 -18.09 1.21 7.54
N SER A 11 -18.06 0.06 8.23
CA SER A 11 -19.25 -0.57 8.83
C SER A 11 -18.94 -1.05 10.25
N GLU A 12 -19.93 -0.95 11.12
CA GLU A 12 -19.92 -1.46 12.50
C GLU A 12 -20.81 -2.70 12.67
N ALA A 13 -21.43 -3.19 11.59
CA ALA A 13 -22.30 -4.37 11.63
C ALA A 13 -21.57 -5.58 12.22
N ALA A 14 -22.31 -6.39 12.99
CA ALA A 14 -21.72 -7.44 13.81
C ALA A 14 -21.16 -8.63 13.02
N SER A 15 -21.72 -8.92 11.84
CA SER A 15 -21.25 -10.01 10.99
C SER A 15 -20.54 -9.50 9.75
N PHE A 16 -19.59 -10.26 9.22
CA PHE A 16 -18.89 -9.93 7.98
C PHE A 16 -19.86 -9.73 6.80
N ASP A 17 -20.88 -10.58 6.66
CA ASP A 17 -21.83 -10.52 5.54
C ASP A 17 -22.73 -9.26 5.61
N GLU A 18 -23.20 -8.89 6.81
CA GLU A 18 -23.95 -7.65 7.03
C GLU A 18 -23.08 -6.42 6.76
N ALA A 19 -21.88 -6.39 7.33
CA ALA A 19 -20.94 -5.30 7.13
C ALA A 19 -20.59 -5.10 5.64
N LEU A 20 -20.31 -6.20 4.93
CA LEU A 20 -20.03 -6.16 3.50
C LEU A 20 -21.25 -5.67 2.70
N SER A 21 -22.46 -6.07 3.07
CA SER A 21 -23.70 -5.61 2.42
C SER A 21 -23.91 -4.11 2.62
N GLU A 22 -23.64 -3.57 3.82
CA GLU A 22 -23.69 -2.13 4.10
C GLU A 22 -22.67 -1.35 3.25
N LEU A 23 -21.41 -1.84 3.20
CA LEU A 23 -20.36 -1.20 2.41
C LEU A 23 -20.73 -1.17 0.92
N LEU A 24 -21.17 -2.30 0.35
CA LEU A 24 -21.56 -2.37 -1.06
C LEU A 24 -22.76 -1.46 -1.36
N ALA A 25 -23.76 -1.39 -0.46
CA ALA A 25 -24.89 -0.49 -0.61
C ALA A 25 -24.47 0.99 -0.58
N ALA A 26 -23.51 1.36 0.28
CA ALA A 26 -22.98 2.71 0.36
C ALA A 26 -22.18 3.14 -0.89
N MET A 27 -21.65 2.19 -1.63
CA MET A 27 -20.90 2.43 -2.88
C MET A 27 -21.84 2.64 -4.09
N VAL A 28 -23.14 2.35 -3.95
CA VAL A 28 -24.14 2.54 -5.02
C VAL A 28 -24.42 4.02 -5.24
N GLY A 29 -24.53 4.42 -6.51
CA GLY A 29 -24.91 5.79 -6.88
C GLY A 29 -23.76 6.77 -7.05
N ALA A 30 -22.52 6.30 -6.96
CA ALA A 30 -21.38 7.12 -7.32
C ALA A 30 -21.49 7.55 -8.80
N GLU A 31 -21.35 8.86 -9.08
CA GLU A 31 -21.27 9.40 -10.44
C GLU A 31 -19.98 8.92 -11.17
N ARG A 32 -19.14 8.19 -10.47
CA ARG A 32 -17.84 7.70 -10.89
C ARG A 32 -17.82 6.18 -10.97
N GLU A 33 -16.89 5.64 -11.75
CA GLU A 33 -16.65 4.20 -11.88
C GLU A 33 -15.68 3.72 -10.82
N ILE A 34 -16.02 2.66 -10.10
CA ILE A 34 -15.14 2.02 -9.13
C ILE A 34 -14.17 1.10 -9.89
N VAL A 35 -12.88 1.33 -9.72
CA VAL A 35 -11.83 0.55 -10.38
C VAL A 35 -11.09 -0.39 -9.44
N ARG A 36 -11.03 -0.09 -8.13
CA ARG A 36 -10.41 -0.96 -7.12
C ARG A 36 -11.14 -0.85 -5.79
N ILE A 37 -11.27 -1.98 -5.11
CA ILE A 37 -11.72 -2.09 -3.71
C ILE A 37 -10.66 -2.87 -2.94
N VAL A 38 -10.08 -2.26 -1.91
CA VAL A 38 -9.24 -2.93 -0.92
C VAL A 38 -10.06 -3.03 0.36
N LEU A 39 -10.49 -4.25 0.68
CA LEU A 39 -11.30 -4.56 1.85
C LEU A 39 -10.39 -4.98 3.01
N PHE A 40 -10.60 -4.40 4.18
CA PHE A 40 -9.89 -4.69 5.42
C PHE A 40 -10.82 -5.33 6.43
N GLY A 41 -10.41 -6.47 6.99
CA GLY A 41 -11.21 -7.22 7.95
C GLY A 41 -10.35 -7.97 8.97
N ALA A 42 -11.00 -8.64 9.92
CA ALA A 42 -10.37 -9.31 11.06
C ALA A 42 -10.67 -10.82 11.09
N PRO A 43 -10.27 -11.61 10.10
CA PRO A 43 -10.43 -13.06 10.16
C PRO A 43 -9.55 -13.61 11.29
N LYS A 44 -10.06 -14.64 12.00
CA LYS A 44 -9.34 -15.25 13.14
C LYS A 44 -8.16 -16.13 12.69
N ASP A 45 -8.25 -16.68 11.48
CA ASP A 45 -7.28 -17.61 10.92
C ASP A 45 -7.36 -17.65 9.38
N ASN A 46 -6.50 -18.46 8.76
CA ASN A 46 -6.43 -18.60 7.30
C ASN A 46 -7.65 -19.33 6.69
N VAL A 47 -8.39 -20.11 7.45
CA VAL A 47 -9.63 -20.75 6.99
C VAL A 47 -10.71 -19.69 6.83
N GLU A 48 -10.96 -18.92 7.89
CA GLU A 48 -11.93 -17.85 7.86
C GLU A 48 -11.55 -16.75 6.86
N TYR A 49 -10.24 -16.43 6.72
CA TYR A 49 -9.76 -15.54 5.67
C TYR A 49 -10.18 -16.00 4.28
N GLY A 50 -10.00 -17.30 3.99
CA GLY A 50 -10.40 -17.88 2.69
C GLY A 50 -11.91 -17.82 2.45
N GLU A 51 -12.71 -18.10 3.48
CA GLU A 51 -14.18 -18.01 3.43
C GLU A 51 -14.65 -16.58 3.19
N GLN A 52 -14.14 -15.61 3.96
CA GLN A 52 -14.49 -14.21 3.85
C GLN A 52 -14.06 -13.61 2.50
N ARG A 53 -12.86 -13.95 2.01
CA ARG A 53 -12.40 -13.53 0.68
C ARG A 53 -13.32 -14.08 -0.41
N THR A 54 -13.67 -15.34 -0.35
CA THR A 54 -14.56 -15.96 -1.33
C THR A 54 -15.94 -15.29 -1.33
N LEU A 55 -16.49 -15.04 -0.16
CA LEU A 55 -17.77 -14.33 -0.01
C LEU A 55 -17.68 -12.90 -0.58
N PHE A 56 -16.63 -12.16 -0.26
CA PHE A 56 -16.38 -10.82 -0.80
C PHE A 56 -16.36 -10.82 -2.33
N GLU A 57 -15.59 -11.71 -2.95
CA GLU A 57 -15.52 -11.84 -4.40
C GLU A 57 -16.88 -12.18 -5.03
N GLN A 58 -17.63 -13.10 -4.41
CA GLN A 58 -18.95 -13.49 -4.90
C GLN A 58 -19.96 -12.34 -4.79
N ARG A 59 -19.98 -11.62 -3.66
CA ARG A 59 -20.85 -10.47 -3.45
C ARG A 59 -20.54 -9.34 -4.43
N CYS A 60 -19.26 -9.05 -4.66
CA CYS A 60 -18.87 -8.05 -5.66
C CYS A 60 -19.28 -8.46 -7.07
N ARG A 61 -19.09 -9.72 -7.48
CA ARG A 61 -19.56 -10.20 -8.79
C ARG A 61 -21.08 -10.06 -8.93
N THR A 62 -21.83 -10.36 -7.90
CA THR A 62 -23.30 -10.18 -7.91
C THR A 62 -23.69 -8.71 -8.00
N HIS A 63 -22.97 -7.85 -7.29
CA HIS A 63 -23.29 -6.42 -7.16
C HIS A 63 -22.91 -5.62 -8.44
N PHE A 64 -21.71 -5.85 -8.98
CA PHE A 64 -21.16 -5.09 -10.10
C PHE A 64 -21.36 -5.77 -11.48
N GLY A 65 -21.76 -7.05 -11.53
CA GLY A 65 -21.95 -7.80 -12.77
C GLY A 65 -20.69 -7.88 -13.61
N GLU A 66 -20.72 -7.38 -14.83
CA GLU A 66 -19.58 -7.37 -15.76
C GLU A 66 -18.52 -6.32 -15.42
N TYR A 67 -18.86 -5.36 -14.53
CA TYR A 67 -17.99 -4.23 -14.16
C TYR A 67 -17.29 -4.43 -12.82
N VAL A 68 -17.00 -5.67 -12.44
CA VAL A 68 -16.31 -5.97 -11.17
C VAL A 68 -14.98 -5.20 -11.11
N PRO A 69 -14.75 -4.38 -10.05
CA PRO A 69 -13.48 -3.70 -9.86
C PRO A 69 -12.35 -4.68 -9.49
N MET A 70 -11.13 -4.19 -9.43
CA MET A 70 -10.01 -4.94 -8.89
C MET A 70 -10.20 -5.13 -7.39
N LEU A 71 -10.26 -6.38 -6.94
CA LEU A 71 -10.58 -6.75 -5.56
C LEU A 71 -9.33 -7.18 -4.79
N SER A 72 -9.24 -6.77 -3.54
CA SER A 72 -8.21 -7.23 -2.61
C SER A 72 -8.81 -7.35 -1.23
N TYR A 73 -8.62 -8.50 -0.56
CA TYR A 73 -8.99 -8.69 0.83
C TYR A 73 -7.73 -8.77 1.68
N VAL A 74 -7.65 -7.94 2.71
CA VAL A 74 -6.48 -7.80 3.58
C VAL A 74 -6.89 -8.10 5.02
N ALA A 75 -6.23 -9.07 5.66
CA ALA A 75 -6.46 -9.45 7.05
C ALA A 75 -5.80 -8.46 8.02
N GLN A 76 -6.30 -7.23 8.04
CA GLN A 76 -5.93 -6.17 8.97
C GLN A 76 -7.21 -5.60 9.57
N ALA A 77 -7.38 -5.76 10.89
CA ALA A 77 -8.58 -5.31 11.57
C ALA A 77 -8.70 -3.78 11.53
N PRO A 78 -9.78 -3.23 10.95
CA PRO A 78 -10.06 -1.80 11.11
C PRO A 78 -10.31 -1.50 12.60
N LEU A 79 -9.70 -0.44 13.09
CA LEU A 79 -9.91 0.00 14.46
C LEU A 79 -11.20 0.84 14.52
N ARG A 80 -12.05 0.59 15.52
CA ARG A 80 -13.42 1.14 15.69
C ARG A 80 -14.50 0.59 14.75
N TYR A 81 -14.14 -0.22 13.74
CA TYR A 81 -15.09 -0.77 12.77
C TYR A 81 -14.90 -2.28 12.63
N SER A 82 -15.95 -2.98 12.22
CA SER A 82 -15.88 -4.43 11.94
C SER A 82 -15.28 -4.70 10.55
N LEU A 83 -15.53 -3.79 9.60
CA LEU A 83 -15.08 -3.89 8.23
C LEU A 83 -14.86 -2.49 7.66
N ALA A 84 -13.84 -2.32 6.82
CA ALA A 84 -13.61 -1.07 6.09
C ALA A 84 -13.13 -1.36 4.66
N ALA A 85 -13.41 -0.46 3.74
CA ALA A 85 -12.95 -0.56 2.37
C ALA A 85 -12.36 0.78 1.91
N GLU A 86 -11.17 0.75 1.31
CA GLU A 86 -10.66 1.84 0.51
C GLU A 86 -11.04 1.60 -0.95
N VAL A 87 -11.66 2.58 -1.56
CA VAL A 87 -12.23 2.51 -2.90
C VAL A 87 -11.59 3.54 -3.80
N THR A 88 -11.01 3.08 -4.91
CA THR A 88 -10.48 3.96 -5.96
C THR A 88 -11.51 4.10 -7.06
N THR A 89 -11.80 5.34 -7.44
CA THR A 89 -12.76 5.67 -8.51
C THR A 89 -12.13 6.55 -9.58
N ILE A 90 -12.67 6.47 -10.79
CA ILE A 90 -12.34 7.33 -11.93
C ILE A 90 -13.62 7.93 -12.52
N SER A 91 -13.48 8.91 -13.42
CA SER A 91 -14.64 9.43 -14.15
C SER A 91 -15.27 8.35 -15.06
N ARG A 92 -16.57 8.45 -15.32
CA ARG A 92 -17.23 7.54 -16.29
C ARG A 92 -16.70 7.71 -17.72
N GLU A 93 -16.16 8.86 -18.04
CA GLU A 93 -15.52 9.11 -19.34
C GLU A 93 -14.24 8.30 -19.46
N ASP A 94 -13.37 8.36 -18.45
CA ASP A 94 -12.13 7.57 -18.41
C ASP A 94 -12.41 6.07 -18.34
N ALA A 95 -13.52 5.67 -17.71
CA ALA A 95 -13.93 4.26 -17.58
C ALA A 95 -14.18 3.57 -18.93
N LYS A 96 -14.48 4.31 -19.98
CA LYS A 96 -14.63 3.76 -21.35
C LYS A 96 -13.34 3.18 -21.90
N HIS A 97 -12.21 3.54 -21.32
CA HIS A 97 -10.88 3.06 -21.72
C HIS A 97 -10.36 1.89 -20.87
N ILE A 98 -11.18 1.36 -19.96
CA ILE A 98 -10.81 0.19 -19.15
C ILE A 98 -10.81 -1.07 -20.01
N VAL A 99 -9.67 -1.79 -19.98
CA VAL A 99 -9.61 -3.18 -20.43
C VAL A 99 -9.39 -4.07 -19.19
N ARG A 100 -10.25 -5.10 -19.04
CA ARG A 100 -10.21 -6.02 -17.89
C ARG A 100 -9.54 -7.33 -18.25
N HIS A 101 -8.57 -7.77 -17.44
CA HIS A 101 -7.74 -8.96 -17.66
C HIS A 101 -7.82 -9.99 -16.50
N GLY A 102 -8.87 -9.92 -15.70
CA GLY A 102 -9.07 -10.79 -14.53
C GLY A 102 -8.48 -10.21 -13.27
N ASP A 103 -7.19 -10.38 -13.04
CA ASP A 103 -6.49 -9.89 -11.84
C ASP A 103 -5.83 -8.50 -12.01
N TYR A 104 -6.01 -7.85 -13.15
CA TYR A 104 -5.61 -6.46 -13.37
C TYR A 104 -6.49 -5.78 -14.41
N ILE A 105 -6.42 -4.46 -14.46
CA ILE A 105 -7.00 -3.64 -15.53
C ILE A 105 -5.91 -2.77 -16.15
N THR A 106 -6.09 -2.43 -17.42
CA THR A 106 -5.35 -1.35 -18.06
C THR A 106 -6.26 -0.14 -18.27
N LEU A 107 -5.70 1.05 -18.09
CA LEU A 107 -6.31 2.37 -18.24
C LEU A 107 -5.37 3.25 -19.07
N GLY A 108 -5.45 3.16 -20.41
CA GLY A 108 -4.44 3.74 -21.28
C GLY A 108 -3.07 3.12 -20.99
N ASP A 109 -2.11 3.94 -20.58
CA ASP A 109 -0.75 3.50 -20.22
C ASP A 109 -0.60 3.02 -18.75
N GLU A 110 -1.67 3.02 -17.98
CA GLU A 110 -1.66 2.63 -16.57
C GLU A 110 -2.15 1.19 -16.37
N ILE A 111 -1.50 0.46 -15.46
CA ILE A 111 -1.92 -0.87 -14.98
C ILE A 111 -2.28 -0.73 -13.51
N LEU A 112 -3.46 -1.23 -13.11
CA LEU A 112 -3.88 -1.38 -11.73
C LEU A 112 -4.18 -2.85 -11.45
N SER A 113 -3.45 -3.46 -10.50
CA SER A 113 -3.70 -4.86 -10.14
C SER A 113 -4.78 -5.00 -9.05
N ALA A 114 -5.42 -6.17 -9.02
CA ALA A 114 -6.04 -6.72 -7.82
C ALA A 114 -4.98 -7.20 -6.82
N GLY A 115 -5.40 -7.74 -5.69
CA GLY A 115 -4.51 -8.52 -4.81
C GLY A 115 -4.05 -9.78 -5.53
N ILE A 116 -2.73 -9.94 -5.66
CA ILE A 116 -2.11 -11.14 -6.20
C ILE A 116 -1.73 -12.02 -5.02
N TYR A 117 -2.24 -13.23 -4.99
CA TYR A 117 -2.11 -14.20 -3.91
C TYR A 117 -1.34 -15.44 -4.36
N ALA A 118 -0.75 -16.15 -3.41
CA ALA A 118 -0.18 -17.48 -3.62
C ALA A 118 -0.85 -18.50 -2.67
N PRO A 119 -0.75 -19.80 -2.96
CA PRO A 119 -1.28 -20.84 -2.07
C PRO A 119 -0.66 -20.76 -0.67
N LEU A 120 -1.51 -20.84 0.37
CA LEU A 120 -1.13 -20.66 1.77
C LEU A 120 -0.30 -21.83 2.35
N GLU A 121 -0.25 -22.96 1.65
CA GLU A 121 0.57 -24.13 2.02
C GLU A 121 2.07 -23.90 1.80
N LYS A 122 2.43 -22.86 1.04
CA LYS A 122 3.80 -22.47 0.77
C LYS A 122 4.33 -21.54 1.87
N ASN A 123 5.65 -21.59 2.14
CA ASN A 123 6.27 -20.60 3.01
C ASN A 123 6.33 -19.20 2.36
N VAL A 124 6.65 -18.16 3.14
CA VAL A 124 6.65 -16.77 2.68
C VAL A 124 7.55 -16.53 1.48
N ALA A 125 8.73 -17.13 1.45
CA ALA A 125 9.66 -16.99 0.31
C ALA A 125 9.05 -17.53 -0.99
N GLN A 126 8.52 -18.76 -0.93
CA GLN A 126 7.87 -19.42 -2.08
C GLN A 126 6.61 -18.67 -2.54
N GLN A 127 5.83 -18.14 -1.60
CA GLN A 127 4.66 -17.32 -1.94
C GLN A 127 5.09 -16.04 -2.67
N ALA A 128 6.09 -15.33 -2.14
CA ALA A 128 6.60 -14.10 -2.73
C ALA A 128 7.19 -14.35 -4.14
N GLU A 129 7.97 -15.40 -4.33
CA GLU A 129 8.52 -15.79 -5.64
C GLU A 129 7.40 -16.04 -6.66
N GLN A 130 6.36 -16.79 -6.27
CA GLN A 130 5.24 -17.09 -7.17
C GLN A 130 4.44 -15.83 -7.51
N ILE A 131 4.22 -14.93 -6.54
CA ILE A 131 3.54 -13.66 -6.74
C ILE A 131 4.35 -12.77 -7.70
N PHE A 132 5.65 -12.64 -7.49
CA PHE A 132 6.49 -11.83 -8.38
C PHE A 132 6.63 -12.43 -9.78
N ALA A 133 6.57 -13.75 -9.92
CA ALA A 133 6.48 -14.39 -11.24
C ALA A 133 5.18 -13.95 -11.96
N ARG A 134 4.05 -13.92 -11.23
CA ARG A 134 2.78 -13.43 -11.81
C ARG A 134 2.84 -11.94 -12.16
N VAL A 135 3.44 -11.10 -11.32
CA VAL A 135 3.68 -9.67 -11.65
C VAL A 135 4.49 -9.53 -12.94
N ALA A 136 5.56 -10.32 -13.09
CA ALA A 136 6.39 -10.33 -14.31
C ALA A 136 5.58 -10.72 -15.56
N GLU A 137 4.70 -11.72 -15.45
CA GLU A 137 3.82 -12.13 -16.53
C GLU A 137 2.87 -10.99 -16.95
N ILE A 138 2.22 -10.32 -15.99
CA ILE A 138 1.32 -9.19 -16.26
C ILE A 138 2.08 -8.07 -16.98
N LEU A 139 3.21 -7.64 -16.46
CA LEU A 139 4.00 -6.58 -17.06
C LEU A 139 4.48 -6.95 -18.48
N SER A 140 4.93 -8.18 -18.66
CA SER A 140 5.37 -8.69 -19.96
C SER A 140 4.22 -8.74 -20.99
N ALA A 141 3.02 -9.14 -20.57
CA ALA A 141 1.84 -9.19 -21.44
C ALA A 141 1.44 -7.81 -21.99
N GLU A 142 1.66 -6.76 -21.18
CA GLU A 142 1.35 -5.36 -21.55
C GLU A 142 2.56 -4.63 -22.16
N GLY A 143 3.71 -5.29 -22.29
CA GLY A 143 4.94 -4.67 -22.79
C GLY A 143 5.45 -3.55 -21.88
N VAL A 144 5.28 -3.71 -20.57
CA VAL A 144 5.68 -2.76 -19.51
C VAL A 144 6.91 -3.32 -18.78
N SER A 145 7.87 -2.48 -18.45
CA SER A 145 9.07 -2.88 -17.71
C SER A 145 8.76 -3.05 -16.22
N ILE A 146 9.53 -3.91 -15.54
CA ILE A 146 9.52 -4.00 -14.06
C ILE A 146 9.82 -2.62 -13.43
N SER A 147 10.72 -1.83 -14.05
CA SER A 147 11.06 -0.48 -13.58
C SER A 147 9.95 0.55 -13.79
N ASP A 148 8.87 0.18 -14.47
CA ASP A 148 7.68 1.01 -14.65
C ASP A 148 6.64 0.85 -13.53
N ILE A 149 6.88 -0.05 -12.55
CA ILE A 149 6.07 -0.10 -11.32
C ILE A 149 6.29 1.21 -10.56
N VAL A 150 5.20 1.90 -10.24
CA VAL A 150 5.23 3.21 -9.54
C VAL A 150 4.78 3.12 -8.09
N ARG A 151 3.92 2.14 -7.78
CA ARG A 151 3.43 1.87 -6.42
C ARG A 151 3.29 0.38 -6.18
N GLN A 152 3.65 -0.09 -4.96
CA GLN A 152 3.50 -1.48 -4.56
C GLN A 152 3.07 -1.56 -3.09
N TRP A 153 2.02 -2.35 -2.80
CA TRP A 153 1.61 -2.70 -1.44
C TRP A 153 1.91 -4.17 -1.20
N ASN A 154 2.61 -4.44 -0.09
CA ASN A 154 3.05 -5.78 0.28
C ASN A 154 2.50 -6.10 1.66
N TYR A 155 1.51 -6.96 1.71
CA TYR A 155 0.90 -7.46 2.92
C TYR A 155 1.51 -8.81 3.24
N ILE A 156 2.10 -8.95 4.43
CA ILE A 156 2.91 -10.11 4.80
C ILE A 156 2.41 -10.66 6.12
N GLU A 157 1.86 -11.88 6.11
CA GLU A 157 1.40 -12.52 7.33
C GLU A 157 2.52 -12.64 8.35
N ARG A 158 2.24 -12.12 9.59
CA ARG A 158 3.20 -12.16 10.70
C ARG A 158 4.58 -11.64 10.30
N ILE A 159 4.64 -10.46 9.76
CA ILE A 159 5.82 -9.85 9.12
C ILE A 159 7.11 -9.94 9.94
N THR A 160 7.00 -9.83 11.28
CA THR A 160 8.14 -9.92 12.23
C THR A 160 8.48 -11.34 12.66
N HIS A 161 7.66 -12.35 12.27
CA HIS A 161 7.87 -13.73 12.68
C HIS A 161 9.18 -14.29 12.14
N MET A 162 9.93 -14.97 13.05
CA MET A 162 11.17 -15.68 12.70
C MET A 162 10.83 -17.14 12.38
N ALA A 163 10.90 -17.49 11.10
CA ALA A 163 10.88 -18.89 10.63
C ALA A 163 12.30 -19.46 10.62
N ASP A 164 12.43 -20.76 10.30
CA ASP A 164 13.74 -21.45 10.25
C ASP A 164 14.67 -20.80 9.22
N GLU A 165 14.13 -20.35 8.08
CA GLU A 165 14.90 -19.72 7.01
C GLU A 165 15.19 -18.23 7.24
N GLY A 166 14.47 -17.58 8.17
CA GLY A 166 14.65 -16.15 8.48
C GLY A 166 13.36 -15.44 8.84
N GLN A 167 13.46 -14.14 9.06
CA GLN A 167 12.29 -13.31 9.32
C GLN A 167 11.42 -13.20 8.06
N HIS A 168 10.09 -13.28 8.19
CA HIS A 168 9.15 -13.19 7.07
C HIS A 168 9.40 -11.96 6.20
N TYR A 169 9.64 -10.80 6.81
CA TYR A 169 9.97 -9.58 6.07
C TYR A 169 11.26 -9.70 5.25
N GLN A 170 12.30 -10.34 5.80
CA GLN A 170 13.56 -10.52 5.08
C GLN A 170 13.40 -11.51 3.92
N LEU A 171 12.70 -12.62 4.15
CA LEU A 171 12.41 -13.62 3.11
C LEU A 171 11.63 -12.98 1.93
N PHE A 172 10.64 -12.14 2.24
CA PHE A 172 9.93 -11.37 1.23
C PHE A 172 10.85 -10.40 0.47
N ASN A 173 11.72 -9.67 1.19
CA ASN A 173 12.66 -8.73 0.58
C ASN A 173 13.70 -9.42 -0.32
N ASP A 174 14.12 -10.63 0.01
CA ASP A 174 15.04 -11.43 -0.80
C ASP A 174 14.39 -11.81 -2.13
N ALA A 175 13.14 -12.31 -2.10
CA ALA A 175 12.36 -12.62 -3.31
C ALA A 175 12.12 -11.37 -4.16
N ARG A 176 11.74 -10.23 -3.54
CA ARG A 176 11.54 -8.95 -4.23
C ARG A 176 12.85 -8.45 -4.86
N SER A 177 13.96 -8.56 -4.15
CA SER A 177 15.26 -8.15 -4.67
C SER A 177 15.68 -8.99 -5.86
N HIS A 178 15.41 -10.31 -5.83
CA HIS A 178 15.66 -11.20 -6.97
C HIS A 178 14.81 -10.79 -8.19
N PHE A 179 13.52 -10.55 -8.02
CA PHE A 179 12.62 -10.06 -9.07
C PHE A 179 13.12 -8.73 -9.67
N TYR A 180 13.58 -7.79 -8.84
CA TYR A 180 14.05 -6.47 -9.27
C TYR A 180 15.42 -6.49 -9.97
N GLN A 181 16.19 -7.56 -9.87
CA GLN A 181 17.45 -7.72 -10.63
C GLN A 181 17.24 -7.83 -12.14
N GLY A 182 16.01 -8.13 -12.58
CA GLY A 182 15.66 -8.26 -13.99
C GLY A 182 15.68 -6.95 -14.81
N CYS A 183 15.91 -5.80 -14.17
CA CYS A 183 15.90 -4.50 -14.86
C CYS A 183 16.85 -3.48 -14.21
N GLN A 184 17.02 -2.33 -14.90
CA GLN A 184 17.76 -1.18 -14.38
C GLN A 184 16.79 -0.11 -13.88
N TRP A 185 17.04 0.42 -12.69
CA TRP A 185 16.18 1.40 -12.00
C TRP A 185 16.66 2.83 -12.19
N HIS A 186 16.68 3.30 -13.44
CA HIS A 186 17.15 4.67 -13.75
C HIS A 186 16.28 5.79 -13.18
N ASN A 187 15.01 5.52 -12.92
CA ASN A 187 14.06 6.48 -12.34
C ASN A 187 13.73 6.17 -10.86
N GLY A 188 14.61 5.43 -10.17
CA GLY A 188 14.39 4.96 -8.80
C GLY A 188 13.37 3.83 -8.69
N TYR A 189 13.26 3.23 -7.51
CA TYR A 189 12.32 2.17 -7.17
C TYR A 189 10.87 2.73 -7.05
N PRO A 190 9.83 1.85 -7.02
CA PRO A 190 8.48 2.30 -6.71
C PRO A 190 8.36 2.85 -5.28
N ALA A 191 7.37 3.69 -5.03
CA ALA A 191 6.87 3.86 -3.68
C ALA A 191 6.28 2.53 -3.19
N ALA A 192 6.58 2.11 -1.96
CA ALA A 192 6.06 0.84 -1.45
C ALA A 192 5.78 0.86 0.05
N THR A 193 4.84 0.00 0.46
CA THR A 193 4.53 -0.31 1.85
C THR A 193 4.74 -1.80 2.07
N GLY A 194 5.42 -2.19 3.14
CA GLY A 194 5.57 -3.57 3.58
C GLY A 194 5.06 -3.68 5.00
N ILE A 195 3.87 -4.26 5.19
CA ILE A 195 3.13 -4.21 6.45
C ILE A 195 2.57 -5.58 6.83
N GLY A 196 2.45 -5.85 8.13
CA GLY A 196 1.97 -7.12 8.67
C GLY A 196 0.48 -7.34 8.50
N THR A 197 0.10 -8.61 8.35
CA THR A 197 -1.29 -9.08 8.44
C THR A 197 -1.40 -10.23 9.43
N GLN A 198 -2.64 -10.50 9.91
CA GLN A 198 -2.91 -11.59 10.84
C GLN A 198 -3.08 -12.94 10.12
N ALA A 199 -3.50 -12.91 8.87
CA ALA A 199 -3.75 -14.08 8.02
C ALA A 199 -3.59 -13.71 6.55
N GLY A 200 -3.70 -14.70 5.64
CA GLY A 200 -3.73 -14.48 4.19
C GLY A 200 -2.38 -14.65 3.50
N GLY A 201 -1.35 -15.08 4.21
CA GLY A 201 -0.02 -15.29 3.64
C GLY A 201 0.60 -14.00 3.10
N VAL A 202 1.11 -14.05 1.88
CA VAL A 202 1.63 -12.88 1.16
C VAL A 202 0.60 -12.41 0.13
N THR A 203 0.33 -11.11 0.13
CA THR A 203 -0.50 -10.45 -0.91
C THR A 203 0.24 -9.24 -1.44
N VAL A 204 0.30 -9.09 -2.75
CA VAL A 204 0.90 -7.92 -3.41
C VAL A 204 -0.10 -7.26 -4.32
N LEU A 205 -0.20 -5.92 -4.22
CA LEU A 205 -0.86 -5.07 -5.20
C LEU A 205 0.18 -4.15 -5.83
N PHE A 206 -0.01 -3.80 -7.09
CA PHE A 206 0.84 -2.82 -7.73
C PHE A 206 0.09 -1.94 -8.73
N ASP A 207 0.63 -0.75 -8.92
CA ASP A 207 0.33 0.16 -10.03
C ASP A 207 1.59 0.33 -10.88
N ALA A 208 1.45 0.27 -12.19
CA ALA A 208 2.53 0.54 -13.13
C ALA A 208 2.05 1.54 -14.19
N VAL A 209 3.00 2.29 -14.75
CA VAL A 209 2.74 3.26 -15.83
C VAL A 209 3.78 3.07 -16.91
N LYS A 210 3.35 2.72 -18.11
CA LYS A 210 4.25 2.51 -19.25
C LYS A 210 5.14 3.73 -19.46
N SER A 211 6.45 3.51 -19.59
CA SER A 211 7.44 4.60 -19.67
C SER A 211 7.38 5.54 -18.45
N SER A 212 7.30 4.99 -17.25
CA SER A 212 7.11 5.71 -15.98
C SER A 212 8.08 6.87 -15.76
N ALA A 213 9.29 6.81 -16.32
CA ALA A 213 10.28 7.86 -16.25
C ALA A 213 9.81 9.21 -16.84
N SER A 214 8.88 9.18 -17.81
CA SER A 214 8.27 10.38 -18.39
C SER A 214 7.09 10.92 -17.59
N HIS A 215 6.55 10.12 -16.69
CA HIS A 215 5.29 10.37 -15.98
C HIS A 215 5.44 10.45 -14.47
N SER A 216 6.63 10.18 -13.93
CA SER A 216 6.83 10.17 -12.49
C SER A 216 8.26 10.51 -12.09
N LYS A 217 8.43 10.91 -10.82
CA LYS A 217 9.73 11.14 -10.19
C LYS A 217 9.79 10.38 -8.87
N ALA A 218 10.91 9.73 -8.61
CA ALA A 218 11.23 9.24 -7.28
C ALA A 218 11.43 10.42 -6.34
N VAL A 219 10.87 10.34 -5.14
CA VAL A 219 11.00 11.36 -4.10
C VAL A 219 11.62 10.73 -2.89
N ASP A 220 12.77 11.24 -2.47
CA ASP A 220 13.47 10.79 -1.28
C ASP A 220 13.31 11.80 -0.13
N ASN A 221 13.59 11.37 1.08
CA ASN A 221 13.53 12.22 2.26
C ASN A 221 14.94 12.41 2.84
N PRO A 222 15.57 13.59 2.74
CA PRO A 222 16.91 13.82 3.27
C PRO A 222 17.02 13.69 4.79
N LEU A 223 15.88 13.63 5.51
CA LEU A 223 15.84 13.36 6.95
C LEU A 223 16.01 11.86 7.29
N GLN A 224 15.94 10.99 6.28
CA GLN A 224 16.02 9.53 6.41
C GLN A 224 17.05 8.99 5.41
N VAL A 225 17.75 7.92 5.79
CA VAL A 225 18.55 7.15 4.83
C VAL A 225 17.60 6.44 3.85
N SER A 226 17.93 6.46 2.57
CA SER A 226 17.15 5.75 1.54
C SER A 226 17.06 4.27 1.90
N ALA A 227 15.88 3.65 1.82
CA ALA A 227 15.64 2.29 2.32
C ALA A 227 16.58 1.26 1.66
N HIS A 228 16.89 1.44 0.37
CA HIS A 228 17.80 0.57 -0.38
C HIS A 228 19.28 0.75 -0.03
N ALA A 229 19.62 1.77 0.79
CA ALA A 229 20.97 2.06 1.27
C ALA A 229 21.16 1.78 2.78
N TYR A 230 20.19 1.15 3.45
CA TYR A 230 20.32 0.79 4.87
C TYR A 230 21.56 -0.05 5.15
N SER A 231 22.19 0.23 6.29
CA SER A 231 23.31 -0.56 6.78
C SER A 231 22.87 -1.98 7.17
N GLN A 232 23.83 -2.93 7.19
CA GLN A 232 23.56 -4.30 7.62
C GLN A 232 23.17 -4.40 9.10
N GLN A 233 23.40 -3.34 9.90
CA GLN A 233 23.11 -3.31 11.32
C GLN A 233 21.62 -3.21 11.64
N VAL A 234 20.87 -2.51 10.82
CA VAL A 234 19.41 -2.31 11.01
C VAL A 234 18.54 -3.39 10.34
N LEU A 235 19.16 -4.32 9.61
CA LEU A 235 18.49 -5.44 8.97
C LEU A 235 18.51 -6.67 9.88
N ILE A 236 17.34 -7.32 10.04
CA ILE A 236 17.18 -8.46 10.95
C ILE A 236 17.25 -9.78 10.16
N ASN A 237 18.14 -10.68 10.56
CA ASN A 237 18.19 -12.06 10.05
C ASN A 237 18.91 -12.96 11.06
N ASN A 238 18.61 -14.27 11.01
CA ASN A 238 19.22 -15.30 11.85
C ASN A 238 20.59 -15.78 11.35
N THR A 239 21.03 -15.36 10.17
CA THR A 239 22.27 -15.83 9.54
C THR A 239 23.28 -14.69 9.41
N GLU A 240 24.58 -15.04 9.37
CA GLU A 240 25.65 -14.07 9.05
C GLU A 240 25.69 -13.68 7.56
N ALA A 241 24.78 -14.24 6.75
CA ALA A 241 24.70 -13.92 5.32
C ALA A 241 24.37 -12.43 5.09
N HIS A 242 24.84 -11.90 3.99
CA HIS A 242 24.53 -10.53 3.56
C HIS A 242 23.01 -10.39 3.38
N LYS A 243 22.42 -9.43 4.10
CA LYS A 243 20.99 -9.15 4.08
C LYS A 243 20.66 -8.20 2.94
N THR A 244 19.62 -8.52 2.18
CA THR A 244 19.12 -7.59 1.15
C THR A 244 18.39 -6.42 1.77
N THR A 245 18.68 -5.21 1.28
CA THR A 245 17.99 -4.01 1.72
C THR A 245 16.61 -3.92 1.09
N PRO A 246 15.61 -3.33 1.77
CA PRO A 246 14.31 -3.04 1.17
C PRO A 246 14.47 -2.16 -0.08
N LYS A 247 13.77 -2.49 -1.16
CA LYS A 247 13.87 -1.82 -2.45
C LYS A 247 12.63 -0.96 -2.69
N PHE A 248 12.63 0.29 -2.22
CA PHE A 248 11.58 1.27 -2.45
C PHE A 248 12.10 2.70 -2.25
N GLU A 249 11.44 3.67 -2.86
CA GLU A 249 11.62 5.09 -2.58
C GLU A 249 10.63 5.56 -1.52
N ARG A 250 10.93 6.66 -0.84
CA ARG A 250 10.06 7.21 0.22
C ARG A 250 8.72 7.70 -0.31
N ALA A 251 8.70 8.21 -1.53
CA ALA A 251 7.48 8.51 -2.26
C ALA A 251 7.70 8.50 -3.77
N ARG A 252 6.60 8.60 -4.51
CA ARG A 252 6.60 8.75 -5.96
C ARG A 252 5.67 9.87 -6.38
N TYR A 253 6.22 10.93 -6.97
CA TYR A 253 5.44 12.00 -7.56
C TYR A 253 4.99 11.57 -8.96
N MET A 254 3.69 11.67 -9.22
CA MET A 254 3.07 11.36 -10.49
C MET A 254 2.73 12.67 -11.21
N CYS A 255 3.35 12.89 -12.39
CA CYS A 255 3.20 14.11 -13.16
C CYS A 255 1.88 14.13 -13.94
N GLY A 256 1.32 15.31 -14.18
CA GLY A 256 0.12 15.50 -15.01
C GLY A 256 -0.80 16.57 -14.45
N GLU A 257 -1.95 16.78 -15.11
CA GLU A 257 -2.94 17.79 -14.71
C GLU A 257 -3.58 17.49 -13.33
N ASP A 258 -3.57 16.23 -12.89
CA ASP A 258 -4.02 15.79 -11.56
C ASP A 258 -2.81 15.16 -10.84
N ALA A 259 -1.77 15.98 -10.64
CA ALA A 259 -0.55 15.51 -10.00
C ALA A 259 -0.81 14.94 -8.61
N SER A 260 -0.11 13.85 -8.29
CA SER A 260 -0.27 13.16 -7.02
C SER A 260 1.06 12.61 -6.50
N VAL A 261 1.12 12.36 -5.20
CA VAL A 261 2.27 11.71 -4.55
C VAL A 261 1.79 10.43 -3.91
N TYR A 262 2.32 9.29 -4.33
CA TYR A 262 2.24 8.05 -3.59
C TYR A 262 3.25 8.07 -2.45
N ILE A 263 2.78 8.06 -1.22
CA ILE A 263 3.59 8.07 0.00
C ILE A 263 3.77 6.62 0.45
N SER A 264 5.02 6.16 0.55
CA SER A 264 5.37 4.84 1.07
C SER A 264 5.04 4.70 2.55
N GLY A 265 4.98 3.46 3.05
CA GLY A 265 4.98 3.21 4.48
C GLY A 265 6.13 3.96 5.14
N THR A 266 5.77 4.90 6.00
CA THR A 266 6.66 5.82 6.69
C THR A 266 6.45 5.67 8.19
N ALA A 267 7.53 5.58 8.95
CA ALA A 267 7.52 5.44 10.40
C ALA A 267 8.44 6.47 11.05
N ALA A 268 8.48 6.47 12.39
CA ALA A 268 9.29 7.36 13.21
C ALA A 268 10.79 7.01 13.14
N ILE A 269 11.39 7.27 11.99
CA ILE A 269 12.81 7.00 11.71
C ILE A 269 13.51 8.30 11.33
N ARG A 270 14.69 8.56 11.94
CA ARG A 270 15.64 9.61 11.56
C ARG A 270 16.96 8.97 11.15
N GLY A 271 17.48 9.34 9.98
CA GLY A 271 18.57 8.57 9.38
C GLY A 271 18.11 7.15 9.07
N GLU A 272 18.67 6.16 9.73
CA GLU A 272 18.24 4.75 9.70
C GLU A 272 17.78 4.22 11.07
N GLU A 273 17.79 5.07 12.11
CA GLU A 273 17.46 4.70 13.49
C GLU A 273 16.00 4.99 13.80
N SER A 274 15.34 4.03 14.46
CA SER A 274 13.98 4.18 14.98
C SER A 274 13.98 5.06 16.21
N CYS A 275 13.04 5.99 16.32
CA CYS A 275 12.88 6.85 17.48
C CYS A 275 12.02 6.15 18.52
N SER A 276 12.53 6.09 19.77
CA SER A 276 11.92 5.40 20.90
C SER A 276 10.95 6.27 21.70
N GLU A 277 10.05 7.01 21.02
CA GLU A 277 8.96 7.76 21.66
C GLU A 277 7.73 6.87 21.83
N ASP A 278 6.72 7.35 22.58
CA ASP A 278 5.41 6.72 22.64
C ASP A 278 4.66 6.83 21.28
N ALA A 279 3.49 6.23 21.18
CA ALA A 279 2.74 6.19 19.93
C ALA A 279 2.40 7.59 19.38
N VAL A 280 2.11 8.57 20.24
CA VAL A 280 1.84 9.95 19.83
C VAL A 280 3.12 10.64 19.34
N GLY A 281 4.23 10.47 20.04
CA GLY A 281 5.53 11.00 19.63
C GLY A 281 5.98 10.39 18.29
N GLN A 282 5.81 9.08 18.13
CA GLN A 282 6.08 8.42 16.83
C GLN A 282 5.13 8.88 15.73
N THR A 283 3.84 9.13 16.03
CA THR A 283 2.88 9.68 15.06
C THR A 283 3.32 11.05 14.57
N ARG A 284 3.67 11.93 15.52
CA ARG A 284 4.16 13.28 15.20
C ARG A 284 5.38 13.23 14.29
N LEU A 285 6.39 12.44 14.64
CA LEU A 285 7.62 12.33 13.87
C LEU A 285 7.39 11.71 12.48
N THR A 286 6.47 10.74 12.40
CA THR A 286 6.06 10.14 11.13
C THR A 286 5.40 11.17 10.21
N MET A 287 4.47 11.97 10.75
CA MET A 287 3.81 13.02 9.97
C MET A 287 4.78 14.14 9.58
N GLU A 288 5.73 14.53 10.45
CA GLU A 288 6.81 15.45 10.08
C GLU A 288 7.64 14.93 8.89
N ASN A 289 7.95 13.63 8.86
CA ASN A 289 8.62 13.01 7.74
C ASN A 289 7.78 13.09 6.46
N ILE A 290 6.48 12.82 6.55
CA ILE A 290 5.55 12.83 5.40
C ILE A 290 5.29 14.26 4.92
N ASP A 291 5.09 15.22 5.81
CA ASP A 291 4.89 16.64 5.46
C ASP A 291 6.10 17.18 4.69
N TYR A 292 7.32 16.86 5.18
CA TYR A 292 8.52 17.26 4.46
C TYR A 292 8.60 16.59 3.07
N LEU A 293 8.25 15.29 3.01
CA LEU A 293 8.32 14.51 1.78
C LEU A 293 7.46 15.10 0.65
N ILE A 294 6.26 15.59 0.98
CA ILE A 294 5.31 16.18 0.01
C ILE A 294 5.45 17.70 -0.12
N SER A 295 6.40 18.33 0.61
CA SER A 295 6.60 19.77 0.55
C SER A 295 7.09 20.20 -0.83
N GLU A 296 6.70 21.40 -1.25
CA GLU A 296 7.16 22.03 -2.50
C GLU A 296 8.69 22.06 -2.58
N GLU A 297 9.36 22.44 -1.47
CA GLU A 297 10.81 22.46 -1.37
C GLU A 297 11.45 21.10 -1.72
N ASN A 298 10.93 20.02 -1.12
CA ASN A 298 11.48 18.68 -1.34
C ASN A 298 11.16 18.14 -2.74
N LEU A 299 9.97 18.42 -3.25
CA LEU A 299 9.59 18.05 -4.62
C LEU A 299 10.48 18.71 -5.66
N VAL A 300 10.80 20.01 -5.50
CA VAL A 300 11.77 20.72 -6.36
C VAL A 300 13.15 20.07 -6.27
N LYS A 301 13.65 19.75 -5.07
CA LYS A 301 14.92 19.03 -4.87
C LYS A 301 14.94 17.66 -5.54
N SER A 302 13.79 17.00 -5.63
CA SER A 302 13.60 15.70 -6.30
C SER A 302 13.45 15.84 -7.83
N GLY A 303 13.60 17.06 -8.38
CA GLY A 303 13.55 17.30 -9.83
C GLY A 303 12.14 17.44 -10.41
N VAL A 304 11.15 17.74 -9.56
CA VAL A 304 9.82 18.16 -10.02
C VAL A 304 9.90 19.65 -10.39
N ALA A 305 9.60 19.98 -11.63
CA ALA A 305 9.54 21.37 -12.06
C ALA A 305 8.20 21.98 -11.65
N GLU A 306 8.23 23.10 -10.91
CA GLU A 306 7.05 23.86 -10.51
C GLU A 306 5.96 22.98 -9.87
N PRO A 307 6.26 22.28 -8.74
CA PRO A 307 5.26 21.45 -8.07
C PRO A 307 4.15 22.32 -7.49
N GLU A 308 2.91 21.85 -7.65
CA GLU A 308 1.77 22.46 -6.99
C GLU A 308 1.76 22.09 -5.49
N LYS A 309 1.05 22.89 -4.69
CA LYS A 309 0.82 22.56 -3.28
C LYS A 309 0.05 21.23 -3.18
N MET A 310 0.56 20.32 -2.37
CA MET A 310 -0.06 19.01 -2.15
C MET A 310 -0.93 19.03 -0.88
N ALA A 311 -2.06 18.28 -0.92
CA ALA A 311 -2.89 17.99 0.23
C ALA A 311 -3.17 16.48 0.31
N TYR A 312 -3.36 15.94 1.52
CA TYR A 312 -3.69 14.53 1.70
C TYR A 312 -5.06 14.21 1.13
N ALA A 313 -5.12 13.20 0.28
CA ALA A 313 -6.36 12.68 -0.29
C ALA A 313 -6.87 11.46 0.50
N SER A 314 -5.96 10.62 1.00
CA SER A 314 -6.25 9.45 1.83
C SER A 314 -5.01 9.06 2.61
N LEU A 315 -5.16 8.70 3.90
CA LEU A 315 -4.11 8.12 4.73
C LEU A 315 -4.57 6.79 5.33
N ARG A 316 -3.64 5.85 5.49
CA ARG A 316 -3.77 4.65 6.31
C ARG A 316 -2.73 4.72 7.43
N ALA A 317 -3.20 4.60 8.66
CA ALA A 317 -2.36 4.53 9.85
C ALA A 317 -2.43 3.12 10.43
N TYR A 318 -1.30 2.44 10.46
CA TYR A 318 -1.14 1.09 10.99
C TYR A 318 -0.61 1.19 12.41
N LEU A 319 -1.41 0.77 13.39
CA LEU A 319 -1.04 0.76 14.81
C LEU A 319 -0.69 -0.66 15.24
N LYS A 320 0.43 -0.79 15.95
CA LYS A 320 0.88 -2.07 16.51
C LYS A 320 0.02 -2.49 17.71
N TYR A 321 -0.40 -1.53 18.53
CA TYR A 321 -1.21 -1.76 19.70
C TYR A 321 -2.55 -1.02 19.61
N ARG A 322 -3.63 -1.73 19.90
CA ARG A 322 -5.00 -1.18 19.81
C ARG A 322 -5.28 -0.11 20.86
N GLU A 323 -4.63 -0.23 22.01
CA GLU A 323 -4.72 0.71 23.13
C GLU A 323 -4.18 2.10 22.81
N ASP A 324 -3.34 2.23 21.80
CA ASP A 324 -2.77 3.53 21.38
C ASP A 324 -3.74 4.35 20.50
N LEU A 325 -4.84 3.74 20.04
CA LEU A 325 -5.72 4.34 19.04
C LEU A 325 -6.26 5.71 19.46
N GLU A 326 -6.84 5.80 20.68
CA GLU A 326 -7.57 7.02 21.07
C GLU A 326 -6.66 8.23 21.13
N GLN A 327 -5.45 8.08 21.69
CA GLN A 327 -4.47 9.15 21.76
C GLN A 327 -3.91 9.55 20.40
N VAL A 328 -3.72 8.58 19.51
CA VAL A 328 -3.26 8.83 18.12
C VAL A 328 -4.33 9.56 17.33
N VAL A 329 -5.60 9.12 17.44
CA VAL A 329 -6.73 9.79 16.76
C VAL A 329 -6.89 11.22 17.27
N GLU A 330 -6.87 11.45 18.58
CA GLU A 330 -6.98 12.80 19.16
C GLU A 330 -5.88 13.72 18.61
N TRP A 331 -4.65 13.22 18.51
CA TRP A 331 -3.55 14.00 17.97
C TRP A 331 -3.72 14.27 16.46
N MET A 332 -4.13 13.25 15.68
CA MET A 332 -4.36 13.39 14.23
C MET A 332 -5.52 14.35 13.94
N ASP A 333 -6.64 14.22 14.62
CA ASP A 333 -7.80 15.10 14.45
C ASP A 333 -7.48 16.56 14.83
N GLY A 334 -6.63 16.75 15.85
CA GLY A 334 -6.17 18.08 16.26
C GLY A 334 -5.22 18.77 15.26
N ASN A 335 -4.43 18.00 14.51
CA ASN A 335 -3.41 18.54 13.61
C ASN A 335 -3.79 18.42 12.12
N TYR A 336 -4.61 17.42 11.75
CA TYR A 336 -5.02 17.11 10.38
C TYR A 336 -6.54 16.90 10.26
N PRO A 337 -7.40 17.85 10.74
CA PRO A 337 -8.85 17.63 10.88
C PRO A 337 -9.60 17.41 9.57
N ALA A 338 -9.01 17.75 8.43
CA ALA A 338 -9.63 17.60 7.11
C ALA A 338 -9.22 16.30 6.39
N VAL A 339 -8.40 15.46 7.03
CA VAL A 339 -7.86 14.25 6.40
C VAL A 339 -8.66 13.04 6.85
N ASP A 340 -9.19 12.28 5.90
CA ASP A 340 -9.81 10.99 6.20
C ASP A 340 -8.73 9.92 6.39
N VAL A 341 -8.64 9.37 7.61
CA VAL A 341 -7.62 8.40 8.00
C VAL A 341 -8.28 7.05 8.30
N LEU A 342 -7.79 5.99 7.67
CA LEU A 342 -8.15 4.62 8.00
C LEU A 342 -7.15 4.04 9.00
N TYR A 343 -7.59 3.82 10.23
CA TYR A 343 -6.78 3.20 11.27
C TYR A 343 -6.93 1.68 11.25
N LEU A 344 -5.80 0.98 11.15
CA LEU A 344 -5.73 -0.48 11.02
C LEU A 344 -4.79 -1.06 12.09
N TRP A 345 -5.14 -2.24 12.60
CA TRP A 345 -4.24 -2.98 13.47
C TRP A 345 -3.30 -3.83 12.63
N ALA A 346 -1.99 -3.62 12.78
CA ALA A 346 -0.98 -4.35 12.03
C ALA A 346 0.37 -4.37 12.74
N ASP A 347 1.13 -5.44 12.56
CA ASP A 347 2.56 -5.46 12.89
C ASP A 347 3.36 -4.64 11.90
N ILE A 348 4.34 -3.91 12.42
CA ILE A 348 5.27 -3.09 11.65
C ILE A 348 6.60 -3.85 11.52
N CYS A 349 7.36 -3.58 10.49
CA CYS A 349 8.56 -4.33 10.13
C CYS A 349 9.69 -4.31 11.16
N ARG A 350 9.65 -3.44 12.18
CA ARG A 350 10.58 -3.37 13.31
C ARG A 350 9.82 -3.41 14.63
N GLU A 351 10.39 -4.06 15.65
CA GLU A 351 9.70 -4.28 16.92
C GLU A 351 9.43 -3.00 17.70
N GLU A 352 10.32 -2.02 17.65
CA GLU A 352 10.24 -0.75 18.36
C GLU A 352 9.30 0.28 17.72
N LEU A 353 8.85 0.04 16.49
CA LEU A 353 7.91 0.93 15.82
C LEU A 353 6.47 0.61 16.24
N LEU A 354 5.75 1.66 16.65
CA LEU A 354 4.38 1.59 17.15
C LEU A 354 3.34 2.00 16.12
N ILE A 355 3.76 2.80 15.14
CA ILE A 355 2.91 3.30 14.07
C ILE A 355 3.68 3.41 12.75
N GLU A 356 3.00 3.10 11.66
CA GLU A 356 3.42 3.37 10.29
C GLU A 356 2.27 4.04 9.55
N ILE A 357 2.56 5.05 8.72
CA ILE A 357 1.55 5.77 7.95
C ILE A 357 1.95 5.76 6.47
N GLU A 358 1.00 5.48 5.61
CA GLU A 358 1.11 5.63 4.16
C GLU A 358 -0.06 6.43 3.61
N GLY A 359 0.03 6.85 2.36
CA GLY A 359 -1.13 7.50 1.75
C GLY A 359 -0.90 8.07 0.39
N ILE A 360 -1.81 8.93 0.02
CA ILE A 360 -1.80 9.65 -1.25
C ILE A 360 -2.06 11.12 -0.96
N ALA A 361 -1.19 11.97 -1.51
CA ALA A 361 -1.42 13.39 -1.57
C ALA A 361 -1.72 13.79 -3.02
N LYS A 362 -2.55 14.80 -3.21
CA LYS A 362 -2.94 15.35 -4.52
C LYS A 362 -2.71 16.84 -4.55
N GLN A 363 -2.50 17.39 -5.74
CA GLN A 363 -2.45 18.84 -5.89
C GLN A 363 -3.76 19.49 -5.45
N VAL A 364 -3.64 20.67 -4.84
CA VAL A 364 -4.78 21.51 -4.46
C VAL A 364 -5.12 22.36 -5.66
N ASN A 365 -6.32 22.19 -6.22
CA ASN A 365 -6.85 23.02 -7.31
C ASN A 365 -7.34 24.37 -6.79
#